data_9d899ae732c938b739c57b17768702e5
#
_entry.id   9d899ae732c938b739c57b17768702e5
#
_cell.length_a   1.000
_cell.length_b   1.000
_cell.length_c   1.000
_cell.angle_alpha   90.00
_cell.angle_beta   90.00
_cell.angle_gamma   90.00
#
_symmetry.space_group_name_H-M   'P 1'
#
loop_
_entity.id
_entity.type
_entity.pdbx_description
1 polymer ?
#
loop_
_entity_poly.entity_id
_entity_poly.type
_entity_poly.pdbx_seq_one_letter_code
_entity_poly.pdbx_strand_id
1 'polypeptide(L)'
;VFREAFQEAPRAAFTLHAGDLVNNAHHDGQWGEWFGAPAWVNATIPVVPTPGNHEYAKRDEKDEKAPRLLSINWRPQFTLPENGPQGVEELRETAYHFDYQGTRIISLDSNVRQEEQVPWLREVLRNNPRRWTILTFHHPVFSPARNRDNAKLRELWKPVFDEFKVDLVLTGHDHTYARSGDVSGRVAVGDTNLPKGYNQAYDPAIGTVYVVSVSGPKMYDLSPGDRWAARFAELLFFQPVRRDAGTVDLLDPNGRSVLTVRMAPRDPTQ
;
A
#
# COMPACT_ATOMS: atom_id res chain seq x y z
N VAL A 1 -8.24 -14.08 -6.96
CA VAL A 1 -7.04 -13.31 -6.62
C VAL A 1 -6.04 -14.17 -5.85
N PHE A 2 -6.33 -14.68 -4.62
CA PHE A 2 -5.37 -15.45 -3.81
C PHE A 2 -4.79 -16.68 -4.54
N ARG A 3 -5.63 -17.44 -5.29
CA ARG A 3 -5.16 -18.59 -6.07
C ARG A 3 -4.12 -18.18 -7.10
N GLU A 4 -4.42 -17.14 -7.89
CA GLU A 4 -3.50 -16.63 -8.91
C GLU A 4 -2.21 -16.09 -8.30
N ALA A 5 -2.33 -15.30 -7.23
CA ALA A 5 -1.17 -14.77 -6.52
C ALA A 5 -0.27 -15.89 -5.97
N PHE A 6 -0.86 -16.96 -5.43
CA PHE A 6 -0.10 -18.11 -4.96
C PHE A 6 0.56 -18.89 -6.10
N GLN A 7 -0.13 -19.08 -7.23
CA GLN A 7 0.44 -19.74 -8.40
C GLN A 7 1.67 -19.01 -8.91
N GLU A 8 1.61 -17.67 -8.93
CA GLU A 8 2.72 -16.83 -9.37
C GLU A 8 3.87 -16.76 -8.36
N ALA A 9 3.56 -16.73 -7.08
CA ALA A 9 4.53 -16.60 -6.00
C ALA A 9 4.33 -17.64 -4.89
N PRO A 10 4.43 -18.95 -5.17
CA PRO A 10 4.16 -20.01 -4.18
C PRO A 10 5.17 -20.04 -3.04
N ARG A 11 6.29 -19.33 -3.17
CA ARG A 11 7.34 -19.17 -2.14
C ARG A 11 7.42 -17.75 -1.62
N ALA A 12 6.32 -16.98 -1.70
CA ALA A 12 6.27 -15.67 -1.07
C ALA A 12 6.55 -15.80 0.43
N ALA A 13 7.35 -14.88 0.97
CA ALA A 13 7.68 -14.89 2.39
C ALA A 13 6.52 -14.39 3.26
N PHE A 14 5.71 -13.50 2.74
CA PHE A 14 4.51 -12.94 3.36
C PHE A 14 3.65 -12.25 2.29
N THR A 15 2.40 -11.92 2.65
CA THR A 15 1.51 -11.08 1.85
C THR A 15 1.33 -9.72 2.52
N LEU A 16 1.39 -8.63 1.76
CA LEU A 16 1.06 -7.28 2.22
C LEU A 16 -0.39 -6.95 1.82
N HIS A 17 -1.16 -6.44 2.77
CA HIS A 17 -2.53 -5.99 2.54
C HIS A 17 -2.68 -4.52 2.94
N ALA A 18 -3.12 -3.70 2.00
CA ALA A 18 -3.25 -2.26 2.17
C ALA A 18 -4.62 -1.85 2.75
N GLY A 19 -5.20 -2.67 3.64
CA GLY A 19 -6.43 -2.39 4.37
C GLY A 19 -7.72 -2.78 3.65
N ASP A 20 -8.84 -2.51 4.32
CA ASP A 20 -10.19 -2.91 3.91
C ASP A 20 -10.31 -4.43 3.71
N LEU A 21 -9.86 -5.19 4.72
CA LEU A 21 -9.93 -6.66 4.73
C LEU A 21 -11.37 -7.14 4.86
N VAL A 22 -12.18 -6.37 5.57
CA VAL A 22 -13.62 -6.60 5.79
C VAL A 22 -14.42 -5.35 5.43
N ASN A 23 -15.71 -5.50 5.17
CA ASN A 23 -16.58 -4.36 4.92
C ASN A 23 -17.12 -3.72 6.21
N ASN A 24 -17.27 -4.50 7.27
CA ASN A 24 -17.72 -4.01 8.57
C ASN A 24 -16.82 -4.55 9.68
N ALA A 25 -16.11 -3.63 10.32
CA ALA A 25 -15.10 -3.90 11.35
C ALA A 25 -15.59 -4.75 12.54
N HIS A 26 -16.85 -4.64 12.91
CA HIS A 26 -17.44 -5.33 14.07
C HIS A 26 -18.18 -6.61 13.70
N HIS A 27 -18.23 -6.97 12.42
CA HIS A 27 -18.93 -8.17 11.96
C HIS A 27 -18.00 -9.39 11.94
N ASP A 28 -18.02 -10.17 13.00
CA ASP A 28 -17.15 -11.34 13.19
C ASP A 28 -17.25 -12.35 12.02
N GLY A 29 -18.44 -12.58 11.46
CA GLY A 29 -18.61 -13.45 10.30
C GLY A 29 -17.80 -13.01 9.07
N GLN A 30 -17.62 -11.71 8.84
CA GLN A 30 -16.80 -11.22 7.72
C GLN A 30 -15.31 -11.48 7.98
N TRP A 31 -14.87 -11.39 9.22
CA TRP A 31 -13.51 -11.82 9.58
C TRP A 31 -13.32 -13.31 9.35
N GLY A 32 -14.32 -14.13 9.72
CA GLY A 32 -14.33 -15.56 9.41
C GLY A 32 -14.23 -15.86 7.92
N GLU A 33 -14.98 -15.12 7.08
CA GLU A 33 -14.89 -15.24 5.62
C GLU A 33 -13.53 -14.82 5.09
N TRP A 34 -12.98 -13.71 5.58
CA TRP A 34 -11.67 -13.21 5.16
C TRP A 34 -10.53 -14.18 5.47
N PHE A 35 -10.54 -14.79 6.66
CA PHE A 35 -9.55 -15.83 7.01
C PHE A 35 -9.83 -17.17 6.32
N GLY A 36 -11.10 -17.54 6.17
CA GLY A 36 -11.52 -18.81 5.60
C GLY A 36 -11.25 -18.92 4.10
N ALA A 37 -11.48 -17.86 3.34
CA ALA A 37 -11.31 -17.90 1.89
C ALA A 37 -9.87 -18.23 1.44
N PRO A 38 -8.81 -17.63 1.99
CA PRO A 38 -7.42 -17.95 1.69
C PRO A 38 -6.78 -18.86 2.75
N ALA A 39 -7.54 -19.62 3.55
CA ALA A 39 -7.00 -20.39 4.69
C ALA A 39 -5.81 -21.29 4.31
N TRP A 40 -5.88 -21.89 3.13
CA TRP A 40 -4.82 -22.75 2.59
C TRP A 40 -3.53 -21.98 2.23
N VAL A 41 -3.61 -20.69 1.91
CA VAL A 41 -2.45 -19.80 1.73
C VAL A 41 -1.95 -19.32 3.08
N ASN A 42 -2.87 -18.82 3.93
CA ASN A 42 -2.54 -18.23 5.23
C ASN A 42 -1.95 -19.28 6.20
N ALA A 43 -2.19 -20.57 5.95
CA ALA A 43 -1.54 -21.65 6.71
C ALA A 43 -0.02 -21.74 6.49
N THR A 44 0.49 -21.16 5.41
CA THR A 44 1.90 -21.28 5.02
C THR A 44 2.60 -19.95 4.74
N ILE A 45 1.84 -18.91 4.42
CA ILE A 45 2.35 -17.58 4.08
C ILE A 45 1.77 -16.56 5.06
N PRO A 46 2.60 -15.94 5.92
CA PRO A 46 2.15 -14.92 6.87
C PRO A 46 1.46 -13.74 6.20
N VAL A 47 0.47 -13.19 6.87
CA VAL A 47 -0.27 -11.99 6.48
C VAL A 47 0.27 -10.78 7.23
N VAL A 48 0.58 -9.73 6.50
CA VAL A 48 1.05 -8.45 7.05
C VAL A 48 0.09 -7.34 6.59
N PRO A 49 -0.92 -7.02 7.39
CA PRO A 49 -1.92 -6.03 7.03
C PRO A 49 -1.58 -4.64 7.56
N THR A 50 -2.06 -3.61 6.87
CA THR A 50 -2.29 -2.27 7.42
C THR A 50 -3.80 -2.04 7.51
N PRO A 51 -4.32 -1.25 8.49
CA PRO A 51 -5.77 -1.06 8.59
C PRO A 51 -6.28 -0.08 7.53
N GLY A 52 -7.41 -0.42 6.91
CA GLY A 52 -8.19 0.48 6.08
C GLY A 52 -9.30 1.19 6.88
N ASN A 53 -10.07 2.01 6.19
CA ASN A 53 -11.16 2.71 6.86
C ASN A 53 -12.33 1.79 7.24
N HIS A 54 -12.43 0.61 6.65
CA HIS A 54 -13.41 -0.40 6.99
C HIS A 54 -13.03 -1.22 8.23
N GLU A 55 -11.78 -1.18 8.68
CA GLU A 55 -11.35 -1.70 9.97
C GLU A 55 -11.65 -0.74 11.13
N TYR A 56 -12.11 0.49 10.83
CA TYR A 56 -12.56 1.47 11.82
C TYR A 56 -14.06 1.62 11.77
N ALA A 57 -14.73 1.54 12.93
CA ALA A 57 -16.16 1.75 13.05
C ALA A 57 -16.53 2.49 14.32
N LYS A 58 -17.72 3.06 14.37
CA LYS A 58 -18.29 3.59 15.61
C LYS A 58 -18.71 2.43 16.49
N ARG A 59 -18.50 2.53 17.80
CA ARG A 59 -19.01 1.54 18.75
C ARG A 59 -20.53 1.58 18.88
N ASP A 60 -21.10 2.77 18.72
CA ASP A 60 -22.54 2.97 18.61
C ASP A 60 -22.85 3.68 17.29
N GLU A 61 -23.42 2.95 16.35
CA GLU A 61 -23.79 3.51 15.05
C GLU A 61 -24.91 4.55 15.11
N LYS A 62 -25.69 4.56 16.22
CA LYS A 62 -26.76 5.54 16.45
C LYS A 62 -26.23 6.88 16.94
N ASP A 63 -25.04 6.91 17.52
CA ASP A 63 -24.38 8.16 17.88
C ASP A 63 -23.60 8.72 16.70
N GLU A 64 -24.19 9.71 16.02
CA GLU A 64 -23.53 10.36 14.88
C GLU A 64 -22.19 11.02 15.23
N LYS A 65 -22.00 11.39 16.50
CA LYS A 65 -20.79 12.06 17.01
C LYS A 65 -19.74 11.08 17.55
N ALA A 66 -20.08 9.80 17.71
CA ALA A 66 -19.14 8.81 18.20
C ALA A 66 -17.92 8.72 17.26
N PRO A 67 -16.70 8.69 17.81
CA PRO A 67 -15.50 8.51 17.03
C PRO A 67 -15.46 7.10 16.42
N ARG A 68 -14.90 7.01 15.23
CA ARG A 68 -14.55 5.70 14.65
C ARG A 68 -13.29 5.19 15.33
N LEU A 69 -13.34 3.98 15.82
CA LEU A 69 -12.26 3.31 16.52
C LEU A 69 -11.86 2.05 15.77
N LEU A 70 -10.61 1.65 15.92
CA LEU A 70 -10.12 0.37 15.40
C LEU A 70 -10.97 -0.78 15.94
N SER A 71 -11.29 -1.73 15.07
CA SER A 71 -12.05 -2.93 15.42
C SER A 71 -11.45 -3.64 16.62
N ILE A 72 -12.32 -4.06 17.53
CA ILE A 72 -11.94 -4.93 18.64
C ILE A 72 -11.39 -6.27 18.16
N ASN A 73 -11.71 -6.66 16.91
CA ASN A 73 -11.25 -7.91 16.30
C ASN A 73 -9.83 -7.80 15.71
N TRP A 74 -9.26 -6.58 15.57
CA TRP A 74 -7.95 -6.41 14.94
C TRP A 74 -6.82 -7.06 15.72
N ARG A 75 -6.58 -6.59 16.94
CA ARG A 75 -5.47 -7.04 17.78
C ARG A 75 -5.53 -8.52 18.19
N PRO A 76 -6.73 -9.13 18.45
CA PRO A 76 -6.79 -10.56 18.69
C PRO A 76 -6.43 -11.45 17.51
N GLN A 77 -6.52 -10.92 16.29
CA GLN A 77 -6.29 -11.69 15.06
C GLN A 77 -4.89 -11.49 14.49
N PHE A 78 -4.27 -10.34 14.76
CA PHE A 78 -2.94 -10.01 14.22
C PHE A 78 -1.97 -9.69 15.37
N THR A 79 -0.87 -10.43 15.41
CA THR A 79 0.27 -10.13 16.29
C THR A 79 1.32 -9.39 15.46
N LEU A 80 1.22 -8.07 15.45
CA LEU A 80 2.07 -7.19 14.67
C LEU A 80 3.12 -6.51 15.56
N PRO A 81 4.22 -5.99 15.00
CA PRO A 81 5.23 -5.28 15.79
C PRO A 81 4.64 -4.08 16.53
N GLU A 82 5.04 -3.91 17.80
CA GLU A 82 4.65 -2.77 18.66
C GLU A 82 5.72 -1.68 18.69
N ASN A 83 6.51 -1.54 17.62
CA ASN A 83 7.60 -0.58 17.49
C ASN A 83 7.18 0.73 16.79
N GLY A 84 5.91 1.03 16.81
CA GLY A 84 5.31 2.28 16.30
C GLY A 84 5.60 3.51 17.18
N PRO A 85 4.91 4.63 16.91
CA PRO A 85 5.04 5.86 17.70
C PRO A 85 4.76 5.62 19.18
N GLN A 86 5.75 5.94 20.03
CA GLN A 86 5.63 5.73 21.48
C GLN A 86 4.62 6.68 22.11
N GLY A 87 3.83 6.16 23.04
CA GLY A 87 2.82 6.93 23.78
C GLY A 87 1.53 7.23 22.99
N VAL A 88 1.35 6.65 21.81
CA VAL A 88 0.14 6.78 20.97
C VAL A 88 -0.53 5.42 20.86
N GLU A 89 -1.37 5.08 21.84
CA GLU A 89 -1.99 3.74 21.94
C GLU A 89 -2.86 3.38 20.73
N GLU A 90 -3.48 4.38 20.09
CA GLU A 90 -4.29 4.16 18.89
C GLU A 90 -3.48 3.59 17.73
N LEU A 91 -2.16 3.84 17.70
CA LEU A 91 -1.24 3.38 16.63
C LEU A 91 -0.55 2.05 16.94
N ARG A 92 -0.78 1.47 18.11
CA ARG A 92 -0.23 0.17 18.47
C ARG A 92 -0.72 -0.91 17.49
N GLU A 93 0.21 -1.66 16.90
CA GLU A 93 -0.06 -2.70 15.90
C GLU A 93 -0.78 -2.22 14.62
N THR A 94 -0.77 -0.91 14.34
CA THR A 94 -1.27 -0.33 13.08
C THR A 94 -0.19 0.47 12.37
N ALA A 95 0.66 1.20 13.13
CA ALA A 95 1.88 1.80 12.63
C ALA A 95 3.09 1.02 13.17
N TYR A 96 3.87 0.39 12.30
CA TYR A 96 5.00 -0.47 12.67
C TYR A 96 5.99 -0.64 11.52
N HIS A 97 7.14 -1.23 11.80
CA HIS A 97 8.09 -1.62 10.76
C HIS A 97 8.74 -2.96 11.07
N PHE A 98 9.26 -3.60 10.03
CA PHE A 98 10.11 -4.78 10.13
C PHE A 98 11.07 -4.84 8.94
N ASP A 99 12.11 -5.65 9.08
CA ASP A 99 13.11 -5.83 8.05
C ASP A 99 13.07 -7.27 7.50
N TYR A 100 13.14 -7.39 6.18
CA TYR A 100 13.23 -8.68 5.52
C TYR A 100 14.16 -8.62 4.30
N GLN A 101 15.18 -9.47 4.27
CA GLN A 101 16.12 -9.66 3.14
C GLN A 101 16.62 -8.33 2.50
N GLY A 102 17.10 -7.41 3.32
CA GLY A 102 17.64 -6.14 2.83
C GLY A 102 16.59 -5.07 2.51
N THR A 103 15.33 -5.32 2.84
CA THR A 103 14.22 -4.39 2.68
C THR A 103 13.64 -4.03 4.04
N ARG A 104 13.40 -2.73 4.27
CA ARG A 104 12.56 -2.26 5.37
C ARG A 104 11.15 -2.06 4.89
N ILE A 105 10.20 -2.70 5.55
CA ILE A 105 8.77 -2.55 5.33
C ILE A 105 8.20 -1.72 6.48
N ILE A 106 7.44 -0.67 6.16
CA ILE A 106 6.83 0.24 7.13
C ILE A 106 5.34 0.30 6.86
N SER A 107 4.53 -0.07 7.85
CA SER A 107 3.09 0.17 7.87
C SER A 107 2.80 1.51 8.51
N LEU A 108 1.94 2.32 7.90
CA LEU A 108 1.40 3.55 8.47
C LEU A 108 -0.12 3.46 8.60
N ASP A 109 -0.67 4.10 9.60
CA ASP A 109 -2.11 4.22 9.76
C ASP A 109 -2.61 5.54 9.16
N SER A 110 -3.22 5.46 7.99
CA SER A 110 -3.76 6.64 7.32
C SER A 110 -5.15 7.05 7.79
N ASN A 111 -5.73 6.35 8.78
CA ASN A 111 -7.05 6.66 9.32
C ASN A 111 -7.01 7.64 10.48
N VAL A 112 -6.02 7.50 11.37
CA VAL A 112 -5.91 8.26 12.62
C VAL A 112 -4.48 8.72 12.88
N ARG A 113 -4.32 9.76 13.70
CA ARG A 113 -3.01 10.20 14.23
C ARG A 113 -1.93 10.34 13.15
N GLN A 114 -2.27 10.89 12.01
CA GLN A 114 -1.37 10.99 10.87
C GLN A 114 -0.15 11.87 11.18
N GLU A 115 -0.35 12.95 11.92
CA GLU A 115 0.71 13.92 12.28
C GLU A 115 1.70 13.32 13.29
N GLU A 116 1.20 12.56 14.27
CA GLU A 116 2.01 11.94 15.32
C GLU A 116 2.92 10.84 14.80
N GLN A 117 2.64 10.30 13.61
CA GLN A 117 3.50 9.32 12.96
C GLN A 117 4.73 9.94 12.32
N VAL A 118 4.72 11.23 11.99
CA VAL A 118 5.81 11.90 11.24
C VAL A 118 7.15 11.86 11.97
N PRO A 119 7.26 12.22 13.26
CA PRO A 119 8.53 12.16 13.98
C PRO A 119 9.11 10.73 14.03
N TRP A 120 8.27 9.75 14.33
CA TRP A 120 8.65 8.34 14.36
C TRP A 120 9.09 7.84 12.98
N LEU A 121 8.33 8.15 11.93
CA LEU A 121 8.67 7.77 10.56
C LEU A 121 10.05 8.31 10.16
N ARG A 122 10.33 9.57 10.47
CA ARG A 122 11.64 10.18 10.21
C ARG A 122 12.77 9.46 10.94
N GLU A 123 12.53 9.05 12.18
CA GLU A 123 13.50 8.28 12.95
C GLU A 123 13.76 6.91 12.35
N VAL A 124 12.69 6.17 12.03
CA VAL A 124 12.76 4.84 11.39
C VAL A 124 13.49 4.91 10.04
N LEU A 125 13.22 5.94 9.24
CA LEU A 125 13.86 6.10 7.93
C LEU A 125 15.33 6.54 8.06
N ARG A 126 15.64 7.44 8.99
CA ARG A 126 17.03 7.90 9.25
C ARG A 126 17.94 6.75 9.72
N ASN A 127 17.39 5.87 10.54
CA ASN A 127 18.10 4.72 11.10
C ASN A 127 17.92 3.44 10.26
N ASN A 128 17.57 3.59 8.97
CA ASN A 128 17.37 2.45 8.09
C ASN A 128 18.69 1.96 7.46
N PRO A 129 19.21 0.80 7.87
CA PRO A 129 20.42 0.24 7.27
C PRO A 129 20.13 -0.60 6.03
N ARG A 130 18.86 -0.71 5.62
CA ARG A 130 18.44 -1.57 4.53
C ARG A 130 18.54 -0.83 3.20
N ARG A 131 18.74 -1.61 2.16
CA ARG A 131 18.88 -1.10 0.80
C ARG A 131 17.57 -0.57 0.24
N TRP A 132 16.46 -1.23 0.56
CA TRP A 132 15.14 -0.94 0.03
C TRP A 132 14.19 -0.52 1.13
N THR A 133 13.29 0.40 0.80
CA THR A 133 12.25 0.90 1.69
C THR A 133 10.90 0.83 1.02
N ILE A 134 9.99 0.03 1.59
CA ILE A 134 8.61 -0.10 1.13
C ILE A 134 7.68 0.41 2.22
N LEU A 135 6.80 1.33 1.87
CA LEU A 135 5.72 1.77 2.75
C LEU A 135 4.39 1.19 2.29
N THR A 136 3.53 0.84 3.25
CA THR A 136 2.15 0.44 2.99
C THR A 136 1.20 1.16 3.93
N PHE A 137 0.10 1.66 3.39
CA PHE A 137 -1.00 2.28 4.13
C PHE A 137 -2.23 2.37 3.23
N HIS A 138 -3.40 2.67 3.81
CA HIS A 138 -4.65 2.48 3.09
C HIS A 138 -4.96 3.60 2.08
N HIS A 139 -5.05 4.86 2.55
CA HIS A 139 -5.47 5.97 1.68
C HIS A 139 -4.33 6.42 0.76
N PRO A 140 -4.51 6.45 -0.57
CA PRO A 140 -3.44 6.78 -1.49
C PRO A 140 -3.02 8.25 -1.40
N VAL A 141 -1.72 8.50 -1.52
CA VAL A 141 -1.15 9.85 -1.64
C VAL A 141 -1.58 10.51 -2.95
N PHE A 142 -1.72 9.70 -4.00
CA PHE A 142 -2.22 10.10 -5.30
C PHE A 142 -3.38 9.19 -5.69
N SER A 143 -4.55 9.78 -5.92
CA SER A 143 -5.76 9.03 -6.28
C SER A 143 -6.06 9.15 -7.76
N PRO A 144 -6.19 8.04 -8.51
CA PRO A 144 -6.68 8.05 -9.87
C PRO A 144 -8.21 8.07 -9.94
N ALA A 145 -8.89 7.82 -8.82
CA ALA A 145 -10.33 7.75 -8.77
C ALA A 145 -10.97 9.15 -8.85
N ARG A 146 -12.08 9.23 -9.56
CA ARG A 146 -12.80 10.48 -9.81
C ARG A 146 -13.30 11.12 -8.51
N ASN A 147 -13.03 12.42 -8.35
CA ASN A 147 -13.43 13.23 -7.19
C ASN A 147 -12.87 12.73 -5.84
N ARG A 148 -11.75 12.04 -5.89
CA ARG A 148 -11.04 11.59 -4.68
C ARG A 148 -9.64 12.20 -4.69
N ASP A 149 -9.25 12.79 -3.58
CA ASP A 149 -7.89 13.30 -3.35
C ASP A 149 -7.59 13.31 -1.86
N ASN A 150 -6.35 13.02 -1.51
CA ASN A 150 -5.84 13.02 -0.15
C ASN A 150 -4.75 14.09 0.02
N ALA A 151 -5.07 15.34 -0.37
CA ALA A 151 -4.12 16.45 -0.39
C ALA A 151 -3.42 16.63 0.97
N LYS A 152 -4.17 16.63 2.08
CA LYS A 152 -3.60 16.76 3.43
C LYS A 152 -2.59 15.66 3.74
N LEU A 153 -2.91 14.40 3.42
CA LEU A 153 -2.01 13.27 3.62
C LEU A 153 -0.74 13.40 2.76
N ARG A 154 -0.92 13.83 1.52
CA ARG A 154 0.20 14.09 0.60
C ARG A 154 1.12 15.20 1.11
N GLU A 155 0.57 16.31 1.57
CA GLU A 155 1.34 17.43 2.15
C GLU A 155 2.12 17.00 3.39
N LEU A 156 1.56 16.10 4.19
CA LEU A 156 2.14 15.67 5.45
C LEU A 156 3.27 14.63 5.25
N TRP A 157 3.03 13.61 4.44
CA TRP A 157 3.92 12.44 4.38
C TRP A 157 4.87 12.43 3.18
N LYS A 158 4.42 12.93 2.02
CA LYS A 158 5.27 12.91 0.82
C LYS A 158 6.62 13.62 0.99
N PRO A 159 6.71 14.80 1.67
CA PRO A 159 8.01 15.43 1.91
C PRO A 159 8.99 14.54 2.69
N VAL A 160 8.47 13.69 3.60
CA VAL A 160 9.30 12.73 4.33
C VAL A 160 9.76 11.60 3.39
N PHE A 161 8.87 11.10 2.53
CA PHE A 161 9.23 10.07 1.56
C PHE A 161 10.33 10.54 0.60
N ASP A 162 10.21 11.78 0.11
CA ASP A 162 11.21 12.39 -0.76
C ASP A 162 12.56 12.60 -0.07
N GLU A 163 12.54 13.10 1.17
CA GLU A 163 13.76 13.37 1.95
C GLU A 163 14.59 12.10 2.17
N PHE A 164 13.91 10.99 2.47
CA PHE A 164 14.57 9.71 2.76
C PHE A 164 14.62 8.76 1.57
N LYS A 165 14.17 9.20 0.40
CA LYS A 165 14.18 8.43 -0.86
C LYS A 165 13.51 7.06 -0.69
N VAL A 166 12.27 7.07 -0.21
CA VAL A 166 11.44 5.86 -0.15
C VAL A 166 11.31 5.28 -1.56
N ASP A 167 11.48 3.98 -1.72
CA ASP A 167 11.48 3.34 -3.03
C ASP A 167 10.07 3.08 -3.55
N LEU A 168 9.19 2.55 -2.69
CA LEU A 168 7.85 2.09 -3.10
C LEU A 168 6.81 2.40 -2.04
N VAL A 169 5.66 2.88 -2.48
CA VAL A 169 4.47 3.10 -1.64
C VAL A 169 3.32 2.29 -2.21
N LEU A 170 2.76 1.39 -1.41
CA LEU A 170 1.65 0.51 -1.74
C LEU A 170 0.40 0.95 -0.98
N THR A 171 -0.69 1.22 -1.71
CA THR A 171 -1.94 1.73 -1.14
C THR A 171 -3.16 1.02 -1.73
N GLY A 172 -4.30 1.16 -1.03
CA GLY A 172 -5.61 0.64 -1.41
C GLY A 172 -6.66 1.72 -1.56
N HIS A 173 -7.80 1.57 -0.89
CA HIS A 173 -8.92 2.50 -0.73
C HIS A 173 -9.66 2.88 -2.01
N ASP A 174 -8.97 3.30 -3.03
CA ASP A 174 -9.55 3.60 -4.31
C ASP A 174 -9.66 2.32 -5.12
N HIS A 175 -10.88 2.00 -5.52
CA HIS A 175 -11.16 0.78 -6.27
C HIS A 175 -10.76 0.95 -7.74
N THR A 176 -9.49 1.24 -7.92
CA THR A 176 -8.83 1.45 -9.21
C THR A 176 -7.46 0.80 -9.15
N TYR A 177 -6.83 0.62 -10.29
CA TYR A 177 -5.43 0.30 -10.34
C TYR A 177 -4.66 1.46 -10.96
N ALA A 178 -3.57 1.86 -10.31
CA ALA A 178 -2.68 2.87 -10.83
C ALA A 178 -1.25 2.68 -10.31
N ARG A 179 -0.29 3.03 -11.14
CA ARG A 179 1.12 3.13 -10.80
C ARG A 179 1.71 4.40 -11.39
N SER A 180 2.45 5.14 -10.57
CA SER A 180 3.21 6.29 -11.04
C SER A 180 4.52 5.87 -11.71
N GLY A 181 5.16 6.78 -12.45
CA GLY A 181 6.62 6.78 -12.64
C GLY A 181 7.33 7.14 -11.34
N ASP A 182 8.63 7.41 -11.42
CA ASP A 182 9.41 7.90 -10.29
C ASP A 182 9.01 9.34 -9.96
N VAL A 183 8.56 9.59 -8.72
CA VAL A 183 8.04 10.88 -8.28
C VAL A 183 8.94 11.46 -7.21
N SER A 184 9.39 12.69 -7.41
CA SER A 184 10.15 13.47 -6.43
C SER A 184 9.71 14.94 -6.41
N GLY A 185 10.02 15.63 -5.31
CA GLY A 185 9.78 17.08 -5.16
C GLY A 185 8.31 17.44 -4.94
N ARG A 186 8.05 18.75 -5.00
CA ARG A 186 6.69 19.29 -4.78
C ARG A 186 5.77 18.95 -5.93
N VAL A 187 4.63 18.35 -5.60
CA VAL A 187 3.49 18.20 -6.51
C VAL A 187 2.44 19.21 -6.05
N ALA A 188 1.93 20.02 -6.98
CA ALA A 188 0.90 21.00 -6.66
C ALA A 188 -0.37 20.32 -6.15
N VAL A 189 -1.09 21.00 -5.24
CA VAL A 189 -2.41 20.54 -4.78
C VAL A 189 -3.33 20.43 -5.99
N GLY A 190 -3.97 19.28 -6.16
CA GLY A 190 -4.84 18.99 -7.31
C GLY A 190 -4.09 18.63 -8.60
N ASP A 191 -2.78 18.59 -8.60
CA ASP A 191 -2.02 18.08 -9.74
C ASP A 191 -1.98 16.53 -9.67
N THR A 192 -2.91 15.92 -10.39
CA THR A 192 -2.97 14.47 -10.58
C THR A 192 -2.11 14.02 -11.77
N ASN A 193 -1.43 14.94 -12.46
CA ASN A 193 -0.53 14.64 -13.57
C ASN A 193 0.77 14.02 -13.05
N LEU A 194 0.68 12.78 -12.61
CA LEU A 194 1.86 11.99 -12.23
C LEU A 194 2.77 11.78 -13.44
N PRO A 195 4.09 11.75 -13.23
CA PRO A 195 5.05 11.53 -14.30
C PRO A 195 4.72 10.27 -15.08
N LYS A 196 4.68 10.40 -16.40
CA LYS A 196 4.59 9.27 -17.31
C LYS A 196 5.87 8.46 -17.17
N GLY A 197 5.76 7.17 -16.99
CA GLY A 197 6.97 6.33 -16.83
C GLY A 197 6.65 4.98 -16.23
N TYR A 198 5.37 4.59 -16.20
CA TYR A 198 4.95 3.29 -15.67
C TYR A 198 5.59 2.09 -16.37
N ASN A 199 6.12 2.29 -17.58
CA ASN A 199 6.84 1.29 -18.38
C ASN A 199 8.38 1.49 -18.35
N GLN A 200 8.88 2.44 -17.58
CA GLN A 200 10.31 2.64 -17.37
C GLN A 200 10.79 1.81 -16.18
N ALA A 201 12.07 1.44 -16.21
CA ALA A 201 12.71 0.83 -15.05
C ALA A 201 12.69 1.81 -13.88
N TYR A 202 12.49 1.29 -12.67
CA TYR A 202 12.60 2.09 -11.46
C TYR A 202 14.03 2.59 -11.27
N ASP A 203 14.18 3.89 -11.04
CA ASP A 203 15.46 4.51 -10.69
C ASP A 203 15.37 5.14 -9.29
N PRO A 204 16.01 4.55 -8.27
CA PRO A 204 15.99 5.06 -6.90
C PRO A 204 16.64 6.43 -6.75
N ALA A 205 17.41 6.90 -7.73
CA ALA A 205 17.99 8.24 -7.72
C ALA A 205 16.95 9.32 -8.06
N ILE A 206 15.90 8.95 -8.81
CA ILE A 206 14.88 9.89 -9.27
C ILE A 206 13.80 10.12 -8.22
N GLY A 207 13.20 9.06 -7.68
CA GLY A 207 12.13 9.23 -6.68
C GLY A 207 11.37 7.98 -6.32
N THR A 208 10.21 8.17 -5.70
CA THR A 208 9.32 7.12 -5.18
C THR A 208 8.31 6.67 -6.22
N VAL A 209 8.06 5.38 -6.31
CA VAL A 209 6.93 4.82 -7.08
C VAL A 209 5.73 4.65 -6.15
N TYR A 210 4.58 5.15 -6.60
CA TYR A 210 3.30 5.02 -5.89
C TYR A 210 2.39 4.05 -6.64
N VAL A 211 1.80 3.12 -5.90
CA VAL A 211 0.86 2.13 -6.45
C VAL A 211 -0.45 2.19 -5.66
N VAL A 212 -1.55 2.26 -6.39
CA VAL A 212 -2.89 2.04 -5.87
C VAL A 212 -3.40 0.74 -6.46
N SER A 213 -3.89 -0.18 -5.64
CA SER A 213 -4.34 -1.48 -6.10
C SER A 213 -5.64 -1.89 -5.41
N VAL A 214 -6.52 -2.54 -6.16
CA VAL A 214 -7.74 -3.16 -5.67
C VAL A 214 -7.76 -4.64 -6.04
N SER A 215 -8.27 -5.47 -5.15
CA SER A 215 -8.42 -6.90 -5.38
C SER A 215 -9.89 -7.35 -5.48
N GLY A 216 -10.83 -6.47 -5.14
CA GLY A 216 -12.27 -6.73 -5.18
C GLY A 216 -12.91 -6.41 -6.54
N PRO A 217 -14.15 -6.86 -6.79
CA PRO A 217 -14.84 -6.65 -8.07
C PRO A 217 -15.46 -5.26 -8.22
N LYS A 218 -15.61 -4.49 -7.13
CA LYS A 218 -16.15 -3.14 -7.17
C LYS A 218 -15.08 -2.18 -7.72
N MET A 219 -15.42 -1.43 -8.77
CA MET A 219 -14.53 -0.47 -9.40
C MET A 219 -15.11 0.95 -9.29
N TYR A 220 -14.21 1.94 -9.20
CA TYR A 220 -14.57 3.36 -9.25
C TYR A 220 -14.28 3.95 -10.63
N ASP A 221 -15.00 5.04 -10.97
CA ASP A 221 -14.71 5.83 -12.15
C ASP A 221 -13.35 6.52 -12.02
N LEU A 222 -12.64 6.58 -13.13
CA LEU A 222 -11.37 7.28 -13.21
C LEU A 222 -11.58 8.78 -13.46
N SER A 223 -10.65 9.59 -13.02
CA SER A 223 -10.66 11.03 -13.25
C SER A 223 -10.55 11.34 -14.74
N PRO A 224 -11.43 12.19 -15.32
CA PRO A 224 -11.35 12.57 -16.71
C PRO A 224 -10.07 13.37 -16.98
N GLY A 225 -9.34 13.00 -18.01
CA GLY A 225 -8.13 13.70 -18.42
C GLY A 225 -6.83 13.12 -17.94
N ASP A 226 -6.85 12.22 -16.99
CA ASP A 226 -5.67 11.46 -16.56
C ASP A 226 -5.37 10.40 -17.63
N ARG A 227 -4.43 10.71 -18.52
CA ARG A 227 -4.08 9.83 -19.66
C ARG A 227 -3.57 8.45 -19.24
N TRP A 228 -3.13 8.31 -18.00
CA TRP A 228 -2.74 7.03 -17.46
C TRP A 228 -3.93 6.23 -16.91
N ALA A 229 -4.97 6.89 -16.39
CA ALA A 229 -6.22 6.27 -15.96
C ALA A 229 -6.98 5.58 -17.12
N ALA A 230 -7.05 6.21 -18.29
CA ALA A 230 -7.74 5.63 -19.45
C ALA A 230 -7.11 4.34 -19.98
N ARG A 231 -5.83 4.12 -19.73
CA ARG A 231 -5.11 2.92 -20.18
C ARG A 231 -5.22 1.75 -19.21
N PHE A 232 -5.59 2.00 -17.94
CA PHE A 232 -5.73 0.99 -16.90
C PHE A 232 -7.11 0.34 -16.84
N ALA A 233 -8.15 0.95 -17.42
CA ALA A 233 -9.46 0.33 -17.56
C ALA A 233 -9.40 -0.97 -18.41
N GLU A 234 -8.38 -1.12 -19.25
CA GLU A 234 -8.13 -2.32 -20.06
C GLU A 234 -7.32 -3.39 -19.33
N LEU A 235 -6.74 -3.08 -18.15
CA LEU A 235 -5.79 -3.94 -17.43
C LEU A 235 -6.41 -4.66 -16.22
N LEU A 236 -7.72 -4.78 -16.16
CA LEU A 236 -8.48 -5.41 -15.06
C LEU A 236 -8.26 -6.93 -14.91
N PHE A 237 -7.33 -7.52 -15.64
CA PHE A 237 -7.00 -8.94 -15.52
C PHE A 237 -5.50 -9.10 -15.27
N PHE A 238 -5.16 -9.37 -14.01
CA PHE A 238 -3.80 -9.74 -13.64
C PHE A 238 -3.38 -11.01 -14.38
N GLN A 239 -2.37 -10.88 -15.20
CA GLN A 239 -1.60 -12.01 -15.71
C GLN A 239 -0.20 -12.07 -15.09
N PRO A 240 0.42 -13.25 -15.13
CA PRO A 240 1.52 -13.62 -14.26
C PRO A 240 2.74 -12.70 -14.34
N VAL A 241 3.34 -12.52 -13.18
CA VAL A 241 4.63 -11.85 -13.01
C VAL A 241 5.74 -12.82 -13.43
N ARG A 242 6.38 -12.59 -14.55
CA ARG A 242 7.62 -13.29 -14.89
C ARG A 242 8.77 -12.69 -14.10
N ARG A 243 9.46 -13.53 -13.34
CA ARG A 243 10.69 -13.15 -12.65
C ARG A 243 11.89 -13.58 -13.47
N ASP A 244 12.66 -12.60 -13.86
CA ASP A 244 14.03 -12.82 -14.32
C ASP A 244 14.95 -11.94 -13.45
N ALA A 245 16.14 -12.41 -13.15
CA ALA A 245 17.16 -11.81 -12.28
C ALA A 245 16.98 -10.30 -11.95
N GLY A 246 16.08 -9.99 -11.00
CA GLY A 246 15.81 -8.63 -10.53
C GLY A 246 14.76 -7.84 -11.33
N THR A 247 14.06 -8.47 -12.25
CA THR A 247 12.99 -7.86 -13.05
C THR A 247 11.64 -8.47 -12.70
N VAL A 248 10.63 -7.62 -12.47
CA VAL A 248 9.23 -8.02 -12.27
C VAL A 248 8.41 -7.43 -13.40
N ASP A 249 7.80 -8.28 -14.22
CA ASP A 249 6.91 -7.85 -15.29
C ASP A 249 5.45 -8.15 -14.93
N LEU A 250 4.58 -7.15 -15.07
CA LEU A 250 3.14 -7.33 -15.15
C LEU A 250 2.75 -7.44 -16.62
N LEU A 251 2.07 -8.52 -16.98
CA LEU A 251 1.66 -8.77 -18.35
C LEU A 251 0.17 -8.46 -18.55
N ASP A 252 -0.18 -7.94 -19.74
CA ASP A 252 -1.59 -7.82 -20.17
C ASP A 252 -2.18 -9.20 -20.54
N PRO A 253 -3.51 -9.30 -20.79
CA PRO A 253 -4.14 -10.56 -21.22
C PRO A 253 -3.56 -11.19 -22.49
N ASN A 254 -2.79 -10.44 -23.27
CA ASN A 254 -2.12 -10.91 -24.50
C ASN A 254 -0.65 -11.31 -24.25
N GLY A 255 -0.22 -11.30 -22.98
CA GLY A 255 1.15 -11.67 -22.60
C GLY A 255 2.19 -10.58 -22.88
N ARG A 256 1.78 -9.31 -23.11
CA ARG A 256 2.71 -8.19 -23.26
C ARG A 256 3.00 -7.58 -21.90
N SER A 257 4.27 -7.32 -21.63
CA SER A 257 4.65 -6.58 -20.40
C SER A 257 4.05 -5.19 -20.43
N VAL A 258 3.21 -4.90 -19.44
CA VAL A 258 2.60 -3.58 -19.21
C VAL A 258 3.33 -2.83 -18.12
N LEU A 259 4.14 -3.55 -17.33
CA LEU A 259 4.96 -3.01 -16.28
C LEU A 259 6.19 -3.88 -16.11
N THR A 260 7.36 -3.29 -16.27
CA THR A 260 8.64 -3.90 -15.90
C THR A 260 9.24 -3.12 -14.74
N VAL A 261 9.37 -3.75 -13.57
CA VAL A 261 10.16 -3.21 -12.46
C VAL A 261 11.52 -3.89 -12.49
N ARG A 262 12.54 -3.18 -12.93
CA ARG A 262 13.93 -3.63 -12.83
C ARG A 262 14.51 -3.12 -11.52
N MET A 263 14.93 -4.06 -10.70
CA MET A 263 15.66 -3.78 -9.46
C MET A 263 17.14 -3.73 -9.80
N ALA A 264 17.62 -2.61 -10.33
CA ALA A 264 19.05 -2.43 -10.56
C ALA A 264 19.82 -2.48 -9.23
N PRO A 265 20.98 -3.17 -9.17
CA PRO A 265 21.81 -3.14 -7.98
C PRO A 265 22.29 -1.71 -7.73
N ARG A 266 22.00 -1.13 -6.56
CA ARG A 266 22.75 0.04 -6.10
C ARG A 266 24.21 -0.35 -5.99
N ASP A 267 25.08 0.50 -6.47
CA ASP A 267 26.53 0.39 -6.22
C ASP A 267 26.74 0.44 -4.70
N PRO A 268 27.34 -0.58 -4.08
CA PRO A 268 27.58 -0.59 -2.64
C PRO A 268 28.58 0.48 -2.17
N THR A 269 29.13 1.28 -3.09
CA THR A 269 30.12 2.34 -2.80
C THR A 269 29.54 3.75 -2.88
N GLN A 270 28.20 3.92 -3.07
CA GLN A 270 27.53 5.23 -3.01
C GLN A 270 26.64 5.38 -1.78
#